data_f6531034e424023c28cd805590a4daf9
#
_entry.id   f6531034e424023c28cd805590a4daf9
#
_cell.length_a   1.000
_cell.length_b   1.000
_cell.length_c   1.000
_cell.angle_alpha   90.00
_cell.angle_beta   90.00
_cell.angle_gamma   90.00
#
_symmetry.space_group_name_H-M   'P 1'
#
loop_
_entity.id
_entity.type
_entity.pdbx_description
1 polymer ?
#
loop_
_entity_poly.entity_id
_entity_poly.type
_entity_poly.pdbx_seq_one_letter_code
_entity_poly.pdbx_strand_id
1 'polypeptide(L)'
;RNVTGCPLAGVCEKEPFDVTPYAGAYARYFLRHQYTQALPRKIKTAFSGCESDCAITSIHDIGFLPLIKDGKPGFKMVVGGGTSIMPKLAPTLYEFVDLNNYLKITEAVLRIFHRSDELRKNRMKARIKFLIARIGIDAFREMVEEELQKEWAQKSFDPTSLLFLDDEEADAPEIPNEPIQSPNGDASQFERWLSTNVQT
;
A
#
# COMPACT_ATOMS: atom_id res chain seq x y z
N ARG A 1 10.18 2.53 -4.44
CA ARG A 1 10.92 3.68 -3.90
C ARG A 1 10.01 4.80 -3.41
N ASN A 2 8.86 5.00 -4.01
CA ASN A 2 7.85 5.91 -3.49
C ASN A 2 6.72 5.07 -2.93
N VAL A 3 6.39 5.31 -1.67
CA VAL A 3 5.22 4.74 -1.00
C VAL A 3 4.30 5.91 -0.69
N THR A 4 3.04 5.78 -1.02
CA THR A 4 2.00 6.75 -0.71
C THR A 4 0.88 6.06 0.05
N GLY A 5 0.35 6.72 1.06
CA GLY A 5 -0.85 6.29 1.79
C GLY A 5 -2.05 7.13 1.43
N CYS A 6 -3.23 6.67 1.79
CA CYS A 6 -4.45 7.44 1.76
C CYS A 6 -4.28 8.69 2.65
N PRO A 7 -4.63 9.90 2.18
CA PRO A 7 -4.49 11.11 3.00
C PRO A 7 -5.45 11.17 4.18
N LEU A 8 -6.46 10.30 4.22
CA LEU A 8 -7.46 10.19 5.29
C LEU A 8 -7.28 8.89 6.11
N ALA A 9 -6.18 8.16 5.93
CA ALA A 9 -5.91 6.97 6.73
C ALA A 9 -5.80 7.33 8.21
N GLY A 10 -6.34 6.50 9.09
CA GLY A 10 -6.42 6.71 10.52
C GLY A 10 -7.60 7.57 10.99
N VAL A 11 -8.34 8.23 10.06
CA VAL A 11 -9.47 9.13 10.44
C VAL A 11 -10.72 8.94 9.58
N CYS A 12 -10.69 8.08 8.57
CA CYS A 12 -11.82 7.85 7.68
C CYS A 12 -12.77 6.80 8.24
N GLU A 13 -14.04 7.14 8.44
CA GLU A 13 -15.06 6.21 8.93
C GLU A 13 -15.26 4.93 8.07
N LYS A 14 -14.84 4.99 6.79
CA LYS A 14 -14.98 3.88 5.83
C LYS A 14 -13.80 2.94 5.82
N GLU A 15 -12.74 3.23 6.56
CA GLU A 15 -11.58 2.35 6.57
C GLU A 15 -11.82 1.09 7.41
N PRO A 16 -11.53 -0.10 6.89
CA PRO A 16 -11.62 -1.33 7.67
C PRO A 16 -10.62 -1.39 8.82
N PHE A 17 -9.46 -0.78 8.63
CA PHE A 17 -8.36 -0.60 9.60
C PHE A 17 -7.37 0.44 9.06
N ASP A 18 -6.59 1.07 9.94
CA ASP A 18 -5.57 2.03 9.55
C ASP A 18 -4.44 1.34 8.76
N VAL A 19 -4.18 1.86 7.55
CA VAL A 19 -3.14 1.34 6.65
C VAL A 19 -1.78 2.01 6.84
N THR A 20 -1.71 3.08 7.63
CA THR A 20 -0.49 3.88 7.83
C THR A 20 0.67 3.05 8.38
N PRO A 21 0.49 2.21 9.42
CA PRO A 21 1.55 1.36 9.95
C PRO A 21 2.10 0.40 8.87
N TYR A 22 1.22 -0.16 8.04
CA TYR A 22 1.61 -1.11 6.98
C TYR A 22 2.36 -0.43 5.84
N ALA A 23 1.98 0.80 5.47
CA ALA A 23 2.72 1.60 4.50
C ALA A 23 4.11 1.97 5.04
N GLY A 24 4.21 2.30 6.33
CA GLY A 24 5.46 2.53 7.05
C GLY A 24 6.35 1.28 7.07
N ALA A 25 5.79 0.13 7.48
CA ALA A 25 6.49 -1.15 7.50
C ALA A 25 7.00 -1.55 6.10
N TYR A 26 6.18 -1.35 5.06
CA TYR A 26 6.58 -1.54 3.67
C TYR A 26 7.81 -0.68 3.31
N ALA A 27 7.78 0.60 3.64
CA ALA A 27 8.88 1.50 3.36
C ALA A 27 10.17 1.08 4.09
N ARG A 28 10.08 0.71 5.37
CA ARG A 28 11.21 0.23 6.19
C ARG A 28 11.79 -1.07 5.65
N TYR A 29 10.94 -2.04 5.31
CA TYR A 29 11.37 -3.34 4.79
C TYR A 29 12.13 -3.22 3.47
N PHE A 30 11.63 -2.41 2.54
CA PHE A 30 12.24 -2.26 1.23
C PHE A 30 13.33 -1.16 1.17
N LEU A 31 13.54 -0.43 2.25
CA LEU A 31 14.62 0.54 2.34
C LEU A 31 15.96 -0.20 2.32
N ARG A 32 16.79 0.10 1.32
CA ARG A 32 18.09 -0.56 1.10
C ARG A 32 18.03 -2.08 0.83
N HIS A 33 16.84 -2.62 0.60
CA HIS A 33 16.71 -4.03 0.23
C HIS A 33 17.44 -4.28 -1.10
N GLN A 34 18.21 -5.37 -1.18
CA GLN A 34 19.10 -5.67 -2.31
C GLN A 34 18.43 -5.60 -3.69
N TYR A 35 17.21 -6.13 -3.82
CA TYR A 35 16.47 -6.14 -5.08
C TYR A 35 15.90 -4.78 -5.47
N THR A 36 15.74 -3.84 -4.53
CA THR A 36 15.17 -2.51 -4.81
C THR A 36 16.18 -1.53 -5.35
N GLN A 37 17.49 -1.81 -5.21
CA GLN A 37 18.55 -0.90 -5.66
C GLN A 37 18.80 -0.97 -7.17
N ALA A 38 18.59 -2.14 -7.79
CA ALA A 38 18.92 -2.42 -9.18
C ALA A 38 17.71 -2.87 -10.02
N LEU A 39 16.53 -2.33 -9.75
CA LEU A 39 15.33 -2.61 -10.56
C LEU A 39 15.46 -2.01 -11.98
N PRO A 40 14.84 -2.61 -13.01
CA PRO A 40 14.83 -2.08 -14.37
C PRO A 40 14.30 -0.65 -14.44
N ARG A 41 13.31 -0.31 -13.59
CA ARG A 41 12.74 1.02 -13.46
C ARG A 41 12.22 1.24 -12.03
N LYS A 42 11.86 2.51 -11.71
CA LYS A 42 11.23 2.86 -10.42
C LYS A 42 9.94 2.09 -10.18
N ILE A 43 9.67 1.79 -8.93
CA ILE A 43 8.40 1.28 -8.42
C ILE A 43 7.72 2.39 -7.61
N LYS A 44 6.43 2.53 -7.81
CA LYS A 44 5.52 3.35 -7.02
C LYS A 44 4.50 2.44 -6.38
N THR A 45 4.35 2.52 -5.08
CA THR A 45 3.37 1.74 -4.32
C THR A 45 2.39 2.68 -3.64
N ALA A 46 1.12 2.30 -3.61
CA ALA A 46 0.07 3.04 -2.92
C ALA A 46 -0.72 2.13 -1.99
N PHE A 47 -1.06 2.66 -0.82
CA PHE A 47 -1.98 2.06 0.14
C PHE A 47 -3.23 2.93 0.22
N SER A 48 -4.38 2.41 -0.18
CA SER A 48 -5.66 3.08 0.00
C SER A 48 -6.22 2.77 1.39
N GLY A 49 -7.00 3.68 1.98
CA GLY A 49 -7.60 3.49 3.30
C GLY A 49 -8.90 2.68 3.25
N CYS A 50 -9.58 2.64 2.10
CA CYS A 50 -10.85 1.95 1.92
C CYS A 50 -11.13 1.64 0.44
N GLU A 51 -12.27 1.02 0.17
CA GLU A 51 -12.72 0.67 -1.20
C GLU A 51 -12.92 1.88 -2.12
N SER A 52 -13.09 3.11 -1.57
CA SER A 52 -13.19 4.33 -2.38
C SER A 52 -11.90 4.68 -3.12
N ASP A 53 -10.81 4.00 -2.78
CA ASP A 53 -9.50 4.10 -3.43
C ASP A 53 -8.98 5.54 -3.62
N CYS A 54 -9.05 6.37 -2.56
CA CYS A 54 -8.56 7.76 -2.60
C CYS A 54 -7.07 7.88 -2.94
N ALA A 55 -6.27 6.84 -2.69
CA ALA A 55 -4.86 6.77 -3.08
C ALA A 55 -4.66 6.39 -4.56
N ILE A 56 -5.75 6.06 -5.27
CA ILE A 56 -5.77 5.66 -6.68
C ILE A 56 -4.76 4.55 -6.96
N THR A 57 -4.88 3.45 -6.22
CA THR A 57 -3.96 2.31 -6.28
C THR A 57 -3.85 1.72 -7.69
N SER A 58 -4.95 1.79 -8.45
CA SER A 58 -5.03 1.25 -9.81
C SER A 58 -4.05 1.87 -10.82
N ILE A 59 -3.50 3.06 -10.56
CA ILE A 59 -2.50 3.71 -11.43
C ILE A 59 -1.06 3.57 -10.91
N HIS A 60 -0.85 2.78 -9.86
CA HIS A 60 0.46 2.52 -9.27
C HIS A 60 1.03 1.18 -9.76
N ASP A 61 2.36 1.00 -9.65
CA ASP A 61 3.00 -0.26 -10.01
C ASP A 61 2.54 -1.39 -9.10
N ILE A 62 2.30 -1.07 -7.81
CA ILE A 62 1.73 -1.96 -6.80
C ILE A 62 0.72 -1.14 -5.99
N GLY A 63 -0.44 -1.72 -5.72
CA GLY A 63 -1.48 -1.08 -4.91
C GLY A 63 -2.09 -2.06 -3.92
N PHE A 64 -2.43 -1.53 -2.74
CA PHE A 64 -3.07 -2.25 -1.64
C PHE A 64 -4.36 -1.56 -1.23
N LEU A 65 -5.47 -2.31 -1.22
CA LEU A 65 -6.75 -1.84 -0.71
C LEU A 65 -7.10 -2.71 0.50
N PRO A 66 -7.36 -2.10 1.68
CA PRO A 66 -7.68 -2.85 2.88
C PRO A 66 -9.07 -3.45 2.78
N LEU A 67 -9.23 -4.66 3.29
CA LEU A 67 -10.52 -5.33 3.44
C LEU A 67 -10.49 -6.31 4.60
N ILE A 68 -11.70 -6.67 5.08
CA ILE A 68 -11.88 -7.75 6.03
C ILE A 68 -12.58 -8.89 5.31
N LYS A 69 -11.98 -10.08 5.32
CA LYS A 69 -12.55 -11.30 4.76
C LYS A 69 -12.65 -12.37 5.83
N ASP A 70 -13.85 -12.91 6.05
CA ASP A 70 -14.11 -13.92 7.08
C ASP A 70 -13.57 -13.51 8.48
N GLY A 71 -13.74 -12.21 8.82
CA GLY A 71 -13.28 -11.63 10.08
C GLY A 71 -11.76 -11.37 10.16
N LYS A 72 -10.99 -11.63 9.09
CA LYS A 72 -9.55 -11.42 9.05
C LYS A 72 -9.23 -10.17 8.22
N PRO A 73 -8.41 -9.25 8.76
CA PRO A 73 -7.92 -8.11 8.01
C PRO A 73 -6.87 -8.54 6.97
N GLY A 74 -6.86 -7.85 5.84
CA GLY A 74 -5.93 -8.12 4.76
C GLY A 74 -6.04 -7.07 3.66
N PHE A 75 -5.35 -7.32 2.55
CA PHE A 75 -5.33 -6.44 1.40
C PHE A 75 -5.79 -7.14 0.12
N LYS A 76 -6.59 -6.47 -0.67
CA LYS A 76 -6.61 -6.72 -2.11
C LYS A 76 -5.35 -6.11 -2.71
N MET A 77 -4.62 -6.88 -3.52
CA MET A 77 -3.37 -6.44 -4.14
C MET A 77 -3.53 -6.32 -5.65
N VAL A 78 -3.21 -5.15 -6.18
CA VAL A 78 -3.18 -4.87 -7.61
C VAL A 78 -1.75 -4.57 -8.08
N VAL A 79 -1.38 -4.99 -9.29
CA VAL A 79 -0.01 -4.83 -9.80
C VAL A 79 0.00 -4.47 -11.29
N GLY A 80 0.84 -3.51 -11.68
CA GLY A 80 1.09 -3.19 -13.09
C GLY A 80 0.35 -1.98 -13.63
N GLY A 81 -0.06 -1.05 -12.76
CA GLY A 81 -0.62 0.22 -13.17
C GLY A 81 0.42 1.28 -13.58
N GLY A 82 -0.06 2.34 -14.19
CA GLY A 82 0.76 3.51 -14.51
C GLY A 82 0.19 4.41 -15.58
N THR A 83 0.36 5.73 -15.38
CA THR A 83 -0.23 6.80 -16.21
C THR A 83 0.66 7.30 -17.35
N SER A 84 1.96 6.97 -17.34
CA SER A 84 2.91 7.40 -18.37
C SER A 84 2.60 6.73 -19.73
N ILE A 85 3.51 6.76 -20.68
CA ILE A 85 3.37 6.13 -22.00
C ILE A 85 2.58 4.82 -21.92
N MET A 86 1.54 4.69 -22.73
CA MET A 86 0.59 3.58 -22.74
C MET A 86 -0.04 3.36 -21.34
N PRO A 87 -0.95 4.23 -20.89
CA PRO A 87 -1.59 4.11 -19.57
C PRO A 87 -2.23 2.74 -19.39
N LYS A 88 -2.11 2.19 -18.19
CA LYS A 88 -2.71 0.90 -17.80
C LYS A 88 -3.23 1.03 -16.37
N LEU A 89 -4.40 0.48 -16.14
CA LEU A 89 -4.88 0.20 -14.80
C LEU A 89 -4.25 -1.12 -14.33
N ALA A 90 -3.92 -1.16 -13.04
CA ALA A 90 -3.36 -2.33 -12.42
C ALA A 90 -4.43 -3.44 -12.30
N PRO A 91 -4.25 -4.60 -12.94
CA PRO A 91 -5.10 -5.75 -12.69
C PRO A 91 -4.89 -6.29 -11.28
N THR A 92 -5.90 -7.01 -10.77
CA THR A 92 -5.82 -7.67 -9.48
C THR A 92 -4.89 -8.87 -9.54
N LEU A 93 -3.85 -8.85 -8.72
CA LEU A 93 -2.97 -10.00 -8.51
C LEU A 93 -3.62 -10.98 -7.54
N TYR A 94 -4.08 -10.48 -6.38
CA TYR A 94 -4.80 -11.25 -5.36
C TYR A 94 -5.99 -10.46 -4.83
N GLU A 95 -7.14 -11.14 -4.73
CA GLU A 95 -8.35 -10.56 -4.11
C GLU A 95 -8.23 -10.45 -2.58
N PHE A 96 -7.36 -11.28 -1.97
CA PHE A 96 -7.04 -11.21 -0.55
C PHE A 96 -5.61 -11.65 -0.28
N VAL A 97 -4.90 -10.84 0.48
CA VAL A 97 -3.55 -11.10 1.01
C VAL A 97 -3.59 -10.85 2.51
N ASP A 98 -3.25 -11.86 3.31
CA ASP A 98 -3.11 -11.72 4.75
C ASP A 98 -2.01 -10.69 5.10
N LEU A 99 -2.22 -9.94 6.19
CA LEU A 99 -1.30 -8.89 6.64
C LEU A 99 0.12 -9.40 6.92
N ASN A 100 0.28 -10.67 7.28
CA ASN A 100 1.60 -11.26 7.50
C ASN A 100 2.34 -11.59 6.20
N ASN A 101 1.65 -11.60 5.06
CA ASN A 101 2.22 -12.07 3.79
C ASN A 101 2.44 -10.95 2.76
N TYR A 102 1.87 -9.74 2.93
CA TYR A 102 1.92 -8.70 1.90
C TYR A 102 3.35 -8.28 1.55
N LEU A 103 4.28 -8.22 2.51
CA LEU A 103 5.69 -7.90 2.25
C LEU A 103 6.37 -9.03 1.49
N LYS A 104 6.13 -10.28 1.87
CA LYS A 104 6.70 -11.45 1.21
C LYS A 104 6.23 -11.57 -0.24
N ILE A 105 4.93 -11.40 -0.49
CA ILE A 105 4.37 -11.41 -1.85
C ILE A 105 4.94 -10.25 -2.67
N THR A 106 5.06 -9.07 -2.09
CA THR A 106 5.70 -7.92 -2.76
C THR A 106 7.15 -8.22 -3.11
N GLU A 107 7.90 -8.86 -2.21
CA GLU A 107 9.29 -9.23 -2.50
C GLU A 107 9.35 -10.20 -3.69
N ALA A 108 8.45 -11.17 -3.78
CA ALA A 108 8.37 -12.07 -4.94
C ALA A 108 8.15 -11.29 -6.23
N VAL A 109 7.20 -10.34 -6.25
CA VAL A 109 6.96 -9.43 -7.37
C VAL A 109 8.22 -8.65 -7.75
N LEU A 110 8.93 -8.09 -6.79
CA LEU A 110 10.15 -7.30 -7.02
C LEU A 110 11.32 -8.17 -7.51
N ARG A 111 11.45 -9.42 -7.05
CA ARG A 111 12.45 -10.39 -7.52
C ARG A 111 12.23 -10.74 -9.00
N ILE A 112 10.99 -11.00 -9.40
CA ILE A 112 10.62 -11.25 -10.80
C ILE A 112 10.94 -10.01 -11.64
N PHE A 113 10.53 -8.82 -11.18
CA PHE A 113 10.79 -7.57 -11.87
C PHE A 113 12.29 -7.30 -11.99
N HIS A 114 13.08 -7.53 -10.94
CA HIS A 114 14.53 -7.38 -10.94
C HIS A 114 15.21 -8.26 -11.99
N ARG A 115 14.79 -9.53 -12.14
CA ARG A 115 15.35 -10.50 -13.11
C ARG A 115 14.85 -10.32 -14.53
N SER A 116 13.94 -9.36 -14.78
CA SER A 116 13.36 -9.14 -16.11
C SER A 116 14.32 -8.36 -17.01
N ASP A 117 15.33 -9.03 -17.56
CA ASP A 117 16.33 -8.42 -18.45
C ASP A 117 15.71 -7.80 -19.70
N GLU A 118 14.61 -8.37 -20.19
CA GLU A 118 13.85 -7.85 -21.32
C GLU A 118 13.37 -6.40 -21.09
N LEU A 119 12.99 -6.07 -19.85
CA LEU A 119 12.58 -4.73 -19.48
C LEU A 119 13.76 -3.73 -19.43
N ARG A 120 14.99 -4.22 -19.33
CA ARG A 120 16.19 -3.37 -19.30
C ARG A 120 16.61 -2.89 -20.68
N LYS A 121 16.21 -3.60 -21.75
CA LYS A 121 16.57 -3.28 -23.14
C LYS A 121 15.97 -1.94 -23.61
N ASN A 122 14.81 -1.54 -23.10
CA ASN A 122 14.16 -0.29 -23.48
C ASN A 122 13.66 0.46 -22.26
N ARG A 123 14.37 1.56 -21.90
CA ARG A 123 14.07 2.39 -20.74
C ARG A 123 12.64 2.98 -20.74
N MET A 124 12.07 3.23 -21.91
CA MET A 124 10.69 3.76 -22.05
C MET A 124 9.64 2.71 -21.71
N LYS A 125 9.95 1.42 -21.92
CA LYS A 125 9.07 0.28 -21.66
C LYS A 125 9.58 -0.60 -20.50
N ALA A 126 10.32 -0.02 -19.56
CA ALA A 126 10.98 -0.77 -18.48
C ALA A 126 10.14 -0.91 -17.20
N ARG A 127 8.92 -0.35 -17.13
CA ARG A 127 8.05 -0.52 -15.96
C ARG A 127 7.36 -1.88 -15.95
N ILE A 128 7.02 -2.36 -14.74
CA ILE A 128 6.41 -3.68 -14.53
C ILE A 128 5.10 -3.88 -15.34
N LYS A 129 4.34 -2.81 -15.57
CA LYS A 129 3.12 -2.86 -16.39
C LYS A 129 3.35 -3.43 -17.80
N PHE A 130 4.54 -3.24 -18.37
CA PHE A 130 4.86 -3.77 -19.69
C PHE A 130 5.13 -5.28 -19.66
N LEU A 131 5.68 -5.80 -18.56
CA LEU A 131 5.79 -7.24 -18.36
C LEU A 131 4.39 -7.87 -18.28
N ILE A 132 3.55 -7.34 -17.39
CA ILE A 132 2.19 -7.86 -17.19
C ILE A 132 1.34 -7.72 -18.45
N ALA A 133 1.45 -6.60 -19.18
CA ALA A 133 0.72 -6.43 -20.45
C ALA A 133 1.13 -7.44 -21.52
N ARG A 134 2.36 -7.97 -21.46
CA ARG A 134 2.88 -8.96 -22.42
C ARG A 134 2.46 -10.38 -22.09
N ILE A 135 2.53 -10.77 -20.81
CA ILE A 135 2.30 -12.17 -20.41
C ILE A 135 0.91 -12.42 -19.82
N GLY A 136 0.19 -11.37 -19.44
CA GLY A 136 -1.08 -11.45 -18.71
C GLY A 136 -0.89 -11.54 -17.20
N ILE A 137 -1.96 -11.24 -16.45
CA ILE A 137 -1.91 -11.26 -14.99
C ILE A 137 -1.87 -12.67 -14.42
N ASP A 138 -2.51 -13.63 -15.09
CA ASP A 138 -2.58 -15.02 -14.60
C ASP A 138 -1.20 -15.68 -14.71
N ALA A 139 -0.53 -15.56 -15.85
CA ALA A 139 0.85 -16.04 -16.00
C ALA A 139 1.81 -15.31 -15.04
N PHE A 140 1.59 -14.02 -14.79
CA PHE A 140 2.39 -13.30 -13.80
C PHE A 140 2.15 -13.82 -12.38
N ARG A 141 0.90 -14.16 -12.04
CA ARG A 141 0.54 -14.77 -10.75
C ARG A 141 1.21 -16.12 -10.57
N GLU A 142 1.20 -16.98 -11.59
CA GLU A 142 1.93 -18.27 -11.57
C GLU A 142 3.43 -18.07 -11.28
N MET A 143 4.07 -17.10 -11.92
CA MET A 143 5.47 -16.76 -11.61
C MET A 143 5.67 -16.30 -10.15
N VAL A 144 4.71 -15.56 -9.57
CA VAL A 144 4.76 -15.14 -8.16
C VAL A 144 4.62 -16.37 -7.25
N GLU A 145 3.68 -17.26 -7.54
CA GLU A 145 3.50 -18.50 -6.76
C GLU A 145 4.75 -19.38 -6.81
N GLU A 146 5.35 -19.55 -7.99
CA GLU A 146 6.62 -20.29 -8.13
C GLU A 146 7.76 -19.62 -7.33
N GLU A 147 7.82 -18.29 -7.34
CA GLU A 147 8.84 -17.55 -6.59
C GLU A 147 8.67 -17.74 -5.07
N LEU A 148 7.42 -17.82 -4.59
CA LEU A 148 7.08 -18.05 -3.20
C LEU A 148 7.38 -19.48 -2.71
N GLN A 149 7.56 -20.46 -3.61
CA GLN A 149 8.01 -21.81 -3.24
C GLN A 149 9.51 -21.91 -2.97
N LYS A 150 10.28 -20.88 -3.30
CA LYS A 150 11.74 -20.91 -3.13
C LYS A 150 12.14 -20.80 -1.66
N GLU A 151 13.31 -21.29 -1.33
CA GLU A 151 13.87 -21.36 0.03
C GLU A 151 13.80 -20.01 0.78
N TRP A 152 14.06 -18.89 0.09
CA TRP A 152 14.02 -17.57 0.72
C TRP A 152 12.63 -17.22 1.29
N ALA A 153 11.56 -17.65 0.62
CA ALA A 153 10.19 -17.38 1.02
C ALA A 153 9.69 -18.31 2.13
N GLN A 154 10.36 -19.43 2.35
CA GLN A 154 10.03 -20.37 3.43
C GLN A 154 10.56 -19.92 4.81
N LYS A 155 11.45 -18.92 4.84
CA LYS A 155 11.93 -18.34 6.08
C LYS A 155 10.78 -17.59 6.78
N SER A 156 10.65 -17.86 8.09
CA SER A 156 9.71 -17.12 8.92
C SER A 156 10.11 -15.65 8.96
N PHE A 157 9.13 -14.79 8.75
CA PHE A 157 9.28 -13.35 8.87
C PHE A 157 8.05 -12.78 9.58
N ASP A 158 8.27 -12.13 10.70
CA ASP A 158 7.22 -11.42 11.43
C ASP A 158 7.30 -9.92 11.10
N PRO A 159 6.32 -9.37 10.38
CA PRO A 159 6.28 -7.95 10.04
C PRO A 159 5.94 -7.04 11.23
N THR A 160 5.46 -7.58 12.34
CA THR A 160 4.99 -6.80 13.51
C THR A 160 6.04 -5.83 14.02
N SER A 161 7.32 -6.24 14.05
CA SER A 161 8.44 -5.39 14.48
C SER A 161 8.67 -4.16 13.60
N LEU A 162 8.05 -4.10 12.42
CA LEU A 162 8.15 -2.97 11.49
C LEU A 162 6.95 -2.03 11.56
N LEU A 163 5.89 -2.38 12.28
CA LEU A 163 4.66 -1.59 12.33
C LEU A 163 4.77 -0.35 13.23
N PHE A 164 5.53 -0.43 14.34
CA PHE A 164 5.71 0.64 15.33
C PHE A 164 4.37 1.16 15.91
N LEU A 165 3.40 0.28 16.12
CA LEU A 165 2.09 0.64 16.65
C LEU A 165 2.19 1.22 18.06
N ASP A 166 2.99 0.62 18.92
CA ASP A 166 3.15 1.06 20.31
C ASP A 166 3.79 2.44 20.42
N ASP A 167 4.72 2.77 19.53
CA ASP A 167 5.38 4.08 19.51
C ASP A 167 4.38 5.18 19.08
N GLU A 168 3.52 4.89 18.08
CA GLU A 168 2.51 5.84 17.61
C GLU A 168 1.42 6.09 18.67
N GLU A 169 0.99 5.04 19.37
CA GLU A 169 0.01 5.17 20.46
C GLU A 169 0.60 5.93 21.67
N ALA A 170 1.88 5.69 21.99
CA ALA A 170 2.55 6.38 23.12
C ALA A 170 2.74 7.89 22.84
N ASP A 171 2.93 8.26 21.58
CA ASP A 171 3.11 9.65 21.17
C ASP A 171 1.77 10.38 20.86
N ALA A 172 0.63 9.67 20.93
CA ALA A 172 -0.66 10.28 20.68
C ALA A 172 -0.98 11.32 21.78
N PRO A 173 -1.40 12.54 21.41
CA PRO A 173 -1.79 13.54 22.39
C PRO A 173 -3.01 13.06 23.18
N GLU A 174 -3.02 13.31 24.48
CA GLU A 174 -4.20 13.04 25.30
C GLU A 174 -5.39 13.84 24.76
N ILE A 175 -6.50 13.14 24.49
CA ILE A 175 -7.75 13.80 24.07
C ILE A 175 -8.30 14.53 25.31
N PRO A 176 -8.46 15.85 25.26
CA PRO A 176 -9.05 16.59 26.38
C PRO A 176 -10.45 16.06 26.67
N ASN A 177 -10.72 15.71 27.94
CA ASN A 177 -12.06 15.32 28.40
C ASN A 177 -13.05 16.51 28.47
N GLU A 178 -12.59 17.72 28.18
CA GLU A 178 -13.42 18.89 28.14
C GLU A 178 -14.02 19.15 26.76
N PRO A 179 -15.27 19.62 26.71
CA PRO A 179 -15.87 20.01 25.43
C PRO A 179 -15.01 21.07 24.73
N ILE A 180 -14.81 20.93 23.43
CA ILE A 180 -14.10 21.94 22.64
C ILE A 180 -14.83 23.26 22.77
N GLN A 181 -14.17 24.27 23.34
CA GLN A 181 -14.73 25.62 23.56
C GLN A 181 -14.32 26.53 22.40
N SER A 182 -15.22 27.49 22.08
CA SER A 182 -14.88 28.53 21.10
C SER A 182 -13.68 29.35 21.57
N PRO A 183 -12.56 29.37 20.85
CA PRO A 183 -11.36 30.07 21.26
C PRO A 183 -11.53 31.60 21.32
N ASN A 184 -12.54 32.17 20.66
CA ASN A 184 -12.76 33.61 20.50
C ASN A 184 -14.10 34.11 21.08
N GLY A 185 -14.86 33.26 21.77
CA GLY A 185 -16.16 33.65 22.35
C GLY A 185 -17.29 33.84 21.31
N ASP A 186 -17.04 33.63 20.03
CA ASP A 186 -18.08 33.67 18.99
C ASP A 186 -18.69 32.26 18.78
N ALA A 187 -19.72 32.00 19.58
CA ALA A 187 -20.41 30.71 19.54
C ALA A 187 -21.01 30.39 18.17
N SER A 188 -21.48 31.39 17.41
CA SER A 188 -22.15 31.16 16.12
C SER A 188 -21.19 30.72 15.04
N GLN A 189 -20.00 31.27 14.95
CA GLN A 189 -18.97 30.87 14.01
C GLN A 189 -18.40 29.50 14.39
N PHE A 190 -18.25 29.23 15.68
CA PHE A 190 -17.75 27.96 16.16
C PHE A 190 -18.74 26.81 15.94
N GLU A 191 -20.03 27.01 16.19
CA GLU A 191 -21.08 26.04 15.88
C GLU A 191 -21.14 25.75 14.37
N ARG A 192 -21.01 26.78 13.54
CA ARG A 192 -20.93 26.61 12.08
C ARG A 192 -19.71 25.79 11.65
N TRP A 193 -18.56 26.08 12.26
CA TRP A 193 -17.34 25.30 12.01
C TRP A 193 -17.49 23.84 12.47
N LEU A 194 -18.04 23.59 13.65
CA LEU A 194 -18.31 22.24 14.16
C LEU A 194 -19.22 21.46 13.20
N SER A 195 -20.33 22.07 12.76
CA SER A 195 -21.29 21.39 11.88
C SER A 195 -20.74 21.02 10.50
N THR A 196 -19.67 21.70 10.06
CA THR A 196 -19.07 21.49 8.74
C THR A 196 -17.77 20.67 8.78
N ASN A 197 -17.07 20.60 9.92
CA ASN A 197 -15.74 20.00 9.99
C ASN A 197 -15.62 18.83 10.97
N VAL A 198 -16.56 18.68 11.89
CA VAL A 198 -16.58 17.57 12.84
C VAL A 198 -17.72 16.63 12.47
N GLN A 199 -17.39 15.42 12.06
CA GLN A 199 -18.37 14.35 11.83
C GLN A 199 -18.53 13.58 13.14
N THR A 200 -19.75 13.52 13.66
CA THR A 200 -20.11 12.73 14.85
C THR A 200 -20.65 11.37 14.42
#